data_5b79379435ead5ca5665f2435c0e24df
#
_entry.id   5b79379435ead5ca5665f2435c0e24df
#
_cell.length_a   1.000
_cell.length_b   1.000
_cell.length_c   1.000
_cell.angle_alpha   90.00
_cell.angle_beta   90.00
_cell.angle_gamma   90.00
#
_symmetry.space_group_name_H-M   'P 1'
#
loop_
_entity.id
_entity.type
_entity.pdbx_description
1 polymer ?
#
loop_
_entity_poly.entity_id
_entity_poly.type
_entity_poly.pdbx_seq_one_letter_code
_entity_poly.pdbx_strand_id
1 'polypeptide(L)'
;MRKSPKPNFARDGSESRQDKFRSFNKALKTSKPSKDFSRFKLFIEYEGTRYSGWQRQENAKTIQGAIVKAANEIFSNDFVDLQGSGRTDSGVHALCQIAHLDAKTVLAPEIIRMKLNDLLPHDINIREVEKASQNFHARHDAKTRCYLYQISKRRTAFGKNYVWWVKDKLDFKKMESASKLFIGMHDFSSFSDDDPEEKSTKVLIDDIQMKEEGDLILIRIVGSHFIWKMVRRIVGILVEVGRGKKSEKDILNYMNNKSNEVAKFTAPPSGLFLEKVLYEEEKLSDDLNPAIKI
;
A
#
# COMPACT_ATOMS: atom_id res chain seq x y z
N MET A 1 29.51 -53.19 41.94
CA MET A 1 29.29 -52.42 40.74
C MET A 1 28.27 -51.28 41.06
N ARG A 2 28.76 -50.06 41.22
CA ARG A 2 27.92 -48.88 41.52
C ARG A 2 27.58 -48.21 40.23
N LYS A 3 26.27 -48.04 39.93
CA LYS A 3 25.77 -47.26 38.81
C LYS A 3 25.77 -45.76 39.16
N SER A 4 26.47 -44.95 38.39
CA SER A 4 26.48 -43.50 38.45
C SER A 4 25.20 -42.90 37.84
N PRO A 5 24.66 -41.77 38.37
CA PRO A 5 23.48 -41.11 37.83
C PRO A 5 23.81 -40.28 36.58
N LYS A 6 22.86 -40.24 35.62
CA LYS A 6 22.92 -39.41 34.42
C LYS A 6 22.56 -37.94 34.77
N PRO A 7 23.18 -36.93 34.16
CA PRO A 7 22.85 -35.57 34.39
C PRO A 7 21.54 -35.18 33.68
N ASN A 8 20.66 -34.49 34.43
CA ASN A 8 19.45 -33.85 33.94
C ASN A 8 19.83 -32.58 33.21
N PHE A 9 19.62 -32.50 31.89
CA PHE A 9 19.66 -31.26 31.13
C PHE A 9 18.33 -30.51 31.30
N ALA A 10 18.33 -29.44 32.10
CA ALA A 10 17.28 -28.48 32.13
C ALA A 10 17.17 -27.82 30.72
N ARG A 11 16.00 -27.90 30.10
CA ARG A 11 15.68 -27.16 28.87
C ARG A 11 15.60 -25.68 29.21
N ASP A 12 16.61 -24.94 28.78
CA ASP A 12 16.59 -23.48 28.79
C ASP A 12 15.51 -22.99 27.82
N GLY A 13 14.51 -22.26 28.37
CA GLY A 13 13.39 -21.74 27.62
C GLY A 13 13.81 -20.51 26.79
N SER A 14 14.48 -20.72 25.68
CA SER A 14 14.74 -19.64 24.74
C SER A 14 13.43 -19.22 24.05
N GLU A 15 12.91 -18.05 24.40
CA GLU A 15 11.80 -17.40 23.68
C GLU A 15 12.12 -17.37 22.18
N SER A 16 11.15 -17.82 21.38
CA SER A 16 11.31 -17.85 19.93
C SER A 16 11.46 -16.44 19.37
N ARG A 17 12.18 -16.29 18.23
CA ARG A 17 12.29 -15.02 17.50
C ARG A 17 10.93 -14.39 17.21
N GLN A 18 9.89 -15.20 17.02
CA GLN A 18 8.51 -14.75 16.82
C GLN A 18 7.88 -14.15 18.09
N ASP A 19 8.20 -14.67 19.26
CA ASP A 19 7.67 -14.14 20.53
C ASP A 19 8.33 -12.80 20.90
N LYS A 20 9.63 -12.64 20.62
CA LYS A 20 10.33 -11.35 20.75
C LYS A 20 9.76 -10.30 19.77
N PHE A 21 9.40 -10.70 18.56
CA PHE A 21 8.77 -9.81 17.57
C PHE A 21 7.34 -9.43 17.95
N ARG A 22 6.58 -10.38 18.55
CA ARG A 22 5.23 -10.11 19.10
C ARG A 22 5.29 -9.20 20.34
N SER A 23 6.24 -9.40 21.23
CA SER A 23 6.42 -8.55 22.41
C SER A 23 6.88 -7.15 22.05
N PHE A 24 7.77 -6.99 21.07
CA PHE A 24 8.20 -5.70 20.54
C PHE A 24 7.05 -4.93 19.88
N ASN A 25 6.24 -5.60 19.04
CA ASN A 25 5.06 -5.01 18.44
C ASN A 25 3.93 -4.73 19.45
N LYS A 26 3.86 -5.48 20.55
CA LYS A 26 2.91 -5.25 21.63
C LYS A 26 3.34 -4.05 22.51
N ALA A 27 4.63 -3.87 22.72
CA ALA A 27 5.19 -2.72 23.43
C ALA A 27 4.98 -1.40 22.65
N LEU A 28 5.05 -1.43 21.30
CA LEU A 28 4.72 -0.29 20.45
C LEU A 28 3.22 0.08 20.45
N LYS A 29 2.33 -0.85 20.83
CA LYS A 29 0.87 -0.61 20.86
C LYS A 29 0.35 0.01 22.16
N THR A 30 1.17 0.15 23.20
CA THR A 30 0.69 0.52 24.54
C THR A 30 1.17 1.85 25.08
N SER A 31 2.05 2.59 24.41
CA SER A 31 2.40 3.96 24.83
C SER A 31 1.39 4.95 24.25
N LYS A 32 0.43 5.40 25.08
CA LYS A 32 -0.25 6.68 24.79
C LYS A 32 0.83 7.73 24.58
N PRO A 33 0.80 8.53 23.50
CA PRO A 33 1.79 9.58 23.30
C PRO A 33 1.77 10.47 24.53
N SER A 34 2.95 10.74 25.12
CA SER A 34 3.08 11.70 26.17
C SER A 34 2.62 13.05 25.64
N LYS A 35 2.00 13.92 26.47
CA LYS A 35 1.47 15.24 26.05
C LYS A 35 2.53 16.20 25.44
N ASP A 36 3.77 15.78 25.38
CA ASP A 36 4.92 16.60 24.96
C ASP A 36 5.26 16.52 23.45
N PHE A 37 4.59 15.63 22.68
CA PHE A 37 4.87 15.51 21.24
C PHE A 37 3.82 16.24 20.40
N SER A 38 4.30 16.84 19.29
CA SER A 38 3.45 17.36 18.23
C SER A 38 3.25 16.30 17.17
N ARG A 39 2.02 16.16 16.66
CA ARG A 39 1.69 15.28 15.53
C ARG A 39 1.56 16.09 14.27
N PHE A 40 2.11 15.55 13.18
CA PHE A 40 2.07 16.14 11.86
C PHE A 40 1.47 15.16 10.87
N LYS A 41 0.65 15.64 9.94
CA LYS A 41 0.14 14.90 8.78
C LYS A 41 1.06 15.20 7.59
N LEU A 42 1.64 14.17 7.01
CA LEU A 42 2.56 14.25 5.87
C LEU A 42 1.85 13.77 4.62
N PHE A 43 1.98 14.54 3.52
CA PHE A 43 1.54 14.17 2.18
C PHE A 43 2.77 13.79 1.37
N ILE A 44 2.83 12.53 0.93
CA ILE A 44 4.06 11.93 0.45
C ILE A 44 3.82 11.35 -0.95
N GLU A 45 4.65 11.73 -1.92
CA GLU A 45 4.73 11.04 -3.21
C GLU A 45 6.04 10.25 -3.30
N TYR A 46 6.01 9.13 -4.01
CA TYR A 46 7.21 8.34 -4.24
C TYR A 46 7.15 7.46 -5.48
N GLU A 47 8.32 7.27 -6.08
CA GLU A 47 8.61 6.30 -7.12
C GLU A 47 9.08 4.99 -6.45
N GLY A 48 8.27 3.94 -6.51
CA GLY A 48 8.47 2.72 -5.71
C GLY A 48 9.41 1.68 -6.29
N THR A 49 9.88 1.81 -7.54
CA THR A 49 10.60 0.76 -8.28
C THR A 49 11.81 0.21 -7.51
N ARG A 50 12.53 1.06 -6.78
CA ARG A 50 13.76 0.71 -6.05
C ARG A 50 13.53 0.30 -4.60
N TYR A 51 12.27 0.13 -4.19
CA TYR A 51 11.89 -0.11 -2.80
C TYR A 51 11.15 -1.43 -2.63
N SER A 52 11.40 -2.08 -1.50
CA SER A 52 10.66 -3.27 -1.07
C SER A 52 9.30 -2.91 -0.45
N GLY A 53 8.65 -1.87 -0.96
CA GLY A 53 7.38 -1.33 -0.52
C GLY A 53 7.49 -0.27 0.57
N TRP A 54 6.34 0.03 1.16
CA TRP A 54 6.22 1.05 2.20
C TRP A 54 6.88 0.64 3.52
N GLN A 55 6.48 -0.50 4.08
CA GLN A 55 6.74 -0.88 5.47
C GLN A 55 8.23 -1.09 5.75
N ARG A 56 8.76 -0.43 6.79
CA ARG A 56 10.14 -0.62 7.27
C ARG A 56 10.44 -2.09 7.58
N GLN A 57 11.57 -2.56 7.10
CA GLN A 57 12.15 -3.89 7.32
C GLN A 57 13.65 -3.75 7.63
N GLU A 58 14.21 -4.67 8.40
CA GLU A 58 15.62 -4.58 8.84
C GLU A 58 16.62 -4.65 7.68
N ASN A 59 16.35 -5.50 6.68
CA ASN A 59 17.29 -5.83 5.61
C ASN A 59 16.80 -5.40 4.22
N ALA A 60 15.92 -4.39 4.14
CA ALA A 60 15.39 -3.93 2.87
C ALA A 60 15.26 -2.41 2.79
N LYS A 61 15.53 -1.87 1.61
CA LYS A 61 15.28 -0.45 1.32
C LYS A 61 13.77 -0.24 1.17
N THR A 62 13.17 0.55 2.05
CA THR A 62 11.73 0.82 2.11
C THR A 62 11.45 2.31 2.22
N ILE A 63 10.25 2.75 1.79
CA ILE A 63 9.85 4.16 1.83
C ILE A 63 9.83 4.67 3.28
N GLN A 64 9.11 3.97 4.17
CA GLN A 64 9.03 4.32 5.59
C GLN A 64 10.42 4.33 6.24
N GLY A 65 11.28 3.37 5.89
CA GLY A 65 12.65 3.31 6.43
C GLY A 65 13.50 4.52 6.05
N ALA A 66 13.38 5.01 4.80
CA ALA A 66 14.07 6.22 4.35
C ALA A 66 13.59 7.47 5.11
N ILE A 67 12.25 7.62 5.26
CA ILE A 67 11.68 8.78 5.97
C ILE A 67 12.04 8.74 7.46
N VAL A 68 11.98 7.57 8.11
CA VAL A 68 12.39 7.40 9.51
C VAL A 68 13.86 7.75 9.71
N LYS A 69 14.73 7.36 8.76
CA LYS A 69 16.14 7.72 8.82
C LYS A 69 16.32 9.25 8.77
N ALA A 70 15.67 9.92 7.83
CA ALA A 70 15.71 11.39 7.71
C ALA A 70 15.12 12.07 8.96
N ALA A 71 14.00 11.58 9.50
CA ALA A 71 13.39 12.11 10.71
C ALA A 71 14.30 11.96 11.93
N ASN A 72 14.97 10.82 12.10
CA ASN A 72 15.95 10.64 13.18
C ASN A 72 17.14 11.60 13.07
N GLU A 73 17.57 11.93 11.85
CA GLU A 73 18.66 12.90 11.64
C GLU A 73 18.22 14.33 12.02
N ILE A 74 16.96 14.70 11.75
CA ILE A 74 16.41 16.02 12.08
C ILE A 74 16.10 16.17 13.57
N PHE A 75 15.46 15.16 14.18
CA PHE A 75 14.88 15.25 15.51
C PHE A 75 15.71 14.52 16.57
N SER A 76 16.71 13.72 16.16
CA SER A 76 17.52 12.91 17.07
C SER A 76 16.65 12.04 18.01
N ASN A 77 16.83 12.16 19.32
CA ASN A 77 16.05 11.42 20.32
C ASN A 77 14.61 11.93 20.49
N ASP A 78 14.24 13.03 19.88
CA ASP A 78 12.90 13.62 19.95
C ASP A 78 11.96 13.11 18.84
N PHE A 79 12.45 12.27 17.93
CA PHE A 79 11.60 11.50 17.00
C PHE A 79 10.93 10.34 17.75
N VAL A 80 9.61 10.17 17.53
CA VAL A 80 8.84 9.15 18.22
C VAL A 80 8.33 8.07 17.27
N ASP A 81 7.56 8.44 16.24
CA ASP A 81 6.90 7.47 15.36
C ASP A 81 6.56 8.05 13.99
N LEU A 82 6.44 7.17 13.00
CA LEU A 82 5.93 7.45 11.67
C LEU A 82 5.03 6.30 11.22
N GLN A 83 3.74 6.57 11.00
CA GLN A 83 2.80 5.55 10.52
C GLN A 83 2.05 6.03 9.28
N GLY A 84 2.04 5.18 8.23
CA GLY A 84 1.32 5.42 6.98
C GLY A 84 -0.15 4.99 7.05
N SER A 85 -0.97 5.55 6.16
CA SER A 85 -2.39 5.23 6.00
C SER A 85 -2.64 3.82 5.47
N GLY A 86 -1.66 3.24 4.80
CA GLY A 86 -1.67 1.90 4.25
C GLY A 86 -0.29 1.46 3.83
N ARG A 87 -0.17 0.18 3.46
CA ARG A 87 1.06 -0.39 2.90
C ARG A 87 0.92 -0.47 1.39
N THR A 88 1.99 -0.17 0.68
CA THR A 88 2.14 -0.50 -0.74
C THR A 88 3.17 -1.60 -0.90
N ASP A 89 2.96 -2.47 -1.90
CA ASP A 89 3.87 -3.57 -2.21
C ASP A 89 5.20 -3.06 -2.80
N SER A 90 6.18 -3.96 -2.89
CA SER A 90 7.43 -3.69 -3.62
C SER A 90 7.15 -3.23 -5.05
N GLY A 91 7.79 -2.15 -5.47
CA GLY A 91 7.67 -1.56 -6.80
C GLY A 91 6.41 -0.72 -7.05
N VAL A 92 5.50 -0.59 -6.09
CA VAL A 92 4.27 0.21 -6.19
C VAL A 92 4.57 1.67 -5.85
N HIS A 93 4.00 2.61 -6.61
CA HIS A 93 4.17 4.05 -6.45
C HIS A 93 3.07 4.68 -5.60
N ALA A 94 3.25 5.93 -5.21
CA ALA A 94 2.18 6.75 -4.66
C ALA A 94 2.25 8.19 -5.18
N LEU A 95 1.09 8.75 -5.53
CA LEU A 95 0.93 10.17 -5.82
C LEU A 95 0.61 10.95 -4.55
N CYS A 96 -0.06 10.30 -3.58
CA CYS A 96 -0.39 10.92 -2.30
C CYS A 96 -0.62 9.86 -1.21
N GLN A 97 0.46 9.30 -0.68
CA GLN A 97 0.41 8.54 0.58
C GLN A 97 0.30 9.52 1.74
N ILE A 98 -0.53 9.19 2.73
CA ILE A 98 -0.63 9.96 3.98
C ILE A 98 0.06 9.20 5.11
N ALA A 99 0.85 9.93 5.90
CA ALA A 99 1.41 9.41 7.14
C ALA A 99 1.24 10.42 8.27
N HIS A 100 1.20 9.95 9.52
CA HIS A 100 1.43 10.84 10.65
C HIS A 100 2.82 10.62 11.21
N LEU A 101 3.44 11.73 11.60
CA LEU A 101 4.75 11.79 12.23
C LEU A 101 4.60 12.44 13.60
N ASP A 102 5.14 11.79 14.64
CA ASP A 102 5.21 12.28 16.00
C ASP A 102 6.64 12.68 16.35
N ALA A 103 6.83 13.92 16.75
CA ALA A 103 8.14 14.42 17.17
C ALA A 103 7.99 15.51 18.23
N LYS A 104 8.96 15.57 19.15
CA LYS A 104 9.09 16.67 20.10
C LYS A 104 9.86 17.80 19.44
N THR A 105 9.16 18.78 18.89
CA THR A 105 9.77 19.86 18.12
C THR A 105 8.93 21.12 18.16
N VAL A 106 9.63 22.26 18.03
CA VAL A 106 9.05 23.59 17.83
C VAL A 106 9.12 24.04 16.36
N LEU A 107 9.66 23.19 15.48
CA LEU A 107 9.78 23.52 14.06
C LEU A 107 8.39 23.67 13.43
N ALA A 108 8.27 24.69 12.57
CA ALA A 108 7.08 24.88 11.75
C ALA A 108 6.97 23.75 10.71
N PRO A 109 5.73 23.35 10.30
CA PRO A 109 5.51 22.28 9.32
C PRO A 109 6.32 22.46 8.03
N GLU A 110 6.41 23.68 7.51
CA GLU A 110 7.17 24.00 6.30
C GLU A 110 8.67 23.71 6.47
N ILE A 111 9.24 24.01 7.63
CA ILE A 111 10.65 23.74 7.92
C ILE A 111 10.89 22.23 8.03
N ILE A 112 9.94 21.47 8.60
CA ILE A 112 9.99 20.00 8.64
C ILE A 112 9.99 19.44 7.22
N ARG A 113 9.10 19.94 6.36
CA ARG A 113 9.02 19.55 4.94
C ARG A 113 10.35 19.74 4.23
N MET A 114 10.92 20.95 4.32
CA MET A 114 12.20 21.29 3.69
C MET A 114 13.33 20.37 4.18
N LYS A 115 13.50 20.26 5.50
CA LYS A 115 14.56 19.41 6.07
C LYS A 115 14.43 17.93 5.71
N LEU A 116 13.20 17.40 5.67
CA LEU A 116 12.98 16.01 5.23
C LEU A 116 13.40 15.85 3.77
N ASN A 117 12.99 16.76 2.89
CA ASN A 117 13.32 16.68 1.46
C ASN A 117 14.82 16.87 1.18
N ASP A 118 15.53 17.64 2.00
CA ASP A 118 16.99 17.80 1.88
C ASP A 118 17.75 16.47 2.16
N LEU A 119 17.17 15.60 2.99
CA LEU A 119 17.79 14.34 3.41
C LEU A 119 17.24 13.11 2.65
N LEU A 120 16.08 13.23 2.04
CA LEU A 120 15.44 12.13 1.33
C LEU A 120 16.05 11.91 -0.07
N PRO A 121 16.08 10.67 -0.56
CA PRO A 121 16.37 10.40 -1.97
C PRO A 121 15.34 11.08 -2.89
N HIS A 122 15.74 11.49 -4.09
CA HIS A 122 14.89 12.20 -5.06
C HIS A 122 13.65 11.43 -5.52
N ASP A 123 13.59 10.12 -5.27
CA ASP A 123 12.44 9.25 -5.55
C ASP A 123 11.41 9.22 -4.41
N ILE A 124 11.61 10.01 -3.34
CA ILE A 124 10.64 10.25 -2.26
C ILE A 124 10.56 11.76 -2.01
N ASN A 125 9.35 12.32 -2.05
CA ASN A 125 9.11 13.74 -1.83
C ASN A 125 7.98 13.96 -0.84
N ILE A 126 8.23 14.76 0.20
CA ILE A 126 7.21 15.27 1.11
C ILE A 126 6.62 16.53 0.46
N ARG A 127 5.42 16.40 -0.08
CA ARG A 127 4.72 17.50 -0.78
C ARG A 127 4.24 18.57 0.16
N GLU A 128 3.73 18.13 1.31
CA GLU A 128 3.14 19.00 2.31
C GLU A 128 3.27 18.37 3.70
N VAL A 129 3.33 19.24 4.73
CA VAL A 129 3.27 18.86 6.15
C VAL A 129 2.27 19.79 6.81
N GLU A 130 1.31 19.22 7.53
CA GLU A 130 0.32 19.95 8.32
C GLU A 130 0.44 19.58 9.78
N LYS A 131 0.15 20.52 10.68
CA LYS A 131 -0.03 20.19 12.09
C LYS A 131 -1.36 19.45 12.28
N ALA A 132 -1.33 18.30 12.91
CA ALA A 132 -2.51 17.47 13.13
C ALA A 132 -2.89 17.39 14.61
N SER A 133 -4.16 17.07 14.88
CA SER A 133 -4.60 16.69 16.20
C SER A 133 -3.82 15.47 16.70
N GLN A 134 -3.51 15.41 17.98
CA GLN A 134 -2.87 14.23 18.60
C GLN A 134 -3.73 12.95 18.48
N ASN A 135 -5.03 13.09 18.27
CA ASN A 135 -5.93 11.96 18.05
C ASN A 135 -5.96 11.50 16.58
N PHE A 136 -5.45 12.29 15.63
CA PHE A 136 -5.41 11.91 14.22
C PHE A 136 -4.56 10.67 14.01
N HIS A 137 -5.11 9.67 13.33
CA HIS A 137 -4.40 8.45 12.98
C HIS A 137 -4.47 8.20 11.47
N ALA A 138 -3.36 8.33 10.75
CA ALA A 138 -3.31 8.23 9.30
C ALA A 138 -4.03 6.99 8.73
N ARG A 139 -3.98 5.84 9.43
CA ARG A 139 -4.60 4.60 8.96
C ARG A 139 -6.05 4.43 9.39
N HIS A 140 -6.36 4.73 10.66
CA HIS A 140 -7.67 4.39 11.24
C HIS A 140 -8.74 5.41 10.89
N ASP A 141 -8.36 6.69 10.70
CA ASP A 141 -9.29 7.75 10.34
C ASP A 141 -9.54 7.83 8.83
N ALA A 142 -8.70 7.16 8.02
CA ALA A 142 -8.89 7.12 6.58
C ALA A 142 -10.16 6.34 6.20
N LYS A 143 -11.05 6.97 5.47
CA LYS A 143 -12.35 6.41 5.04
C LYS A 143 -12.20 5.64 3.74
N THR A 144 -11.47 6.21 2.78
CA THR A 144 -11.37 5.66 1.43
C THR A 144 -9.92 5.70 0.93
N ARG A 145 -9.53 4.71 0.14
CA ARG A 145 -8.26 4.68 -0.62
C ARG A 145 -8.60 4.59 -2.09
N CYS A 146 -7.87 5.37 -2.89
CA CYS A 146 -7.99 5.36 -4.32
C CYS A 146 -6.69 4.86 -4.93
N TYR A 147 -6.79 3.88 -5.80
CA TYR A 147 -5.67 3.36 -6.57
C TYR A 147 -5.89 3.60 -8.05
N LEU A 148 -4.87 4.09 -8.71
CA LEU A 148 -4.81 4.22 -10.16
C LEU A 148 -3.88 3.14 -10.72
N TYR A 149 -4.33 2.45 -11.76
CA TYR A 149 -3.49 1.55 -12.53
C TYR A 149 -3.41 2.00 -13.99
N GLN A 150 -2.19 2.02 -14.54
CA GLN A 150 -1.92 2.40 -15.92
C GLN A 150 -1.46 1.21 -16.75
N ILE A 151 -2.20 0.90 -17.81
CA ILE A 151 -1.83 -0.09 -18.83
C ILE A 151 -1.46 0.65 -20.10
N SER A 152 -0.33 0.29 -20.72
CA SER A 152 0.07 0.83 -22.03
C SER A 152 -0.24 -0.16 -23.14
N LYS A 153 -0.92 0.32 -24.19
CA LYS A 153 -1.22 -0.43 -25.43
C LYS A 153 0.01 -0.51 -26.37
N ARG A 154 1.01 0.32 -26.16
CA ARG A 154 2.28 0.29 -26.91
C ARG A 154 3.50 0.08 -26.00
N ARG A 155 4.57 -0.45 -26.55
CA ARG A 155 5.86 -0.52 -25.86
C ARG A 155 6.44 0.89 -25.70
N THR A 156 6.92 1.21 -24.49
CA THR A 156 7.58 2.48 -24.18
C THR A 156 8.90 2.23 -23.46
N ALA A 157 9.95 2.97 -23.85
CA ALA A 157 11.25 2.90 -23.18
C ALA A 157 11.28 3.80 -21.93
N PHE A 158 10.72 5.02 -22.04
CA PHE A 158 10.79 6.03 -20.98
C PHE A 158 9.76 5.77 -19.87
N GLY A 159 8.55 5.31 -20.22
CA GLY A 159 7.46 5.08 -19.27
C GLY A 159 7.42 3.68 -18.63
N LYS A 160 8.38 2.80 -18.92
CA LYS A 160 8.34 1.38 -18.54
C LYS A 160 8.16 1.12 -17.04
N ASN A 161 8.61 2.03 -16.19
CA ASN A 161 8.51 1.91 -14.73
C ASN A 161 7.14 2.33 -14.20
N TYR A 162 6.31 2.96 -15.03
CA TYR A 162 5.06 3.61 -14.63
C TYR A 162 3.82 3.04 -15.30
N VAL A 163 4.00 1.99 -16.13
CA VAL A 163 2.91 1.32 -16.83
C VAL A 163 3.14 -0.18 -16.90
N TRP A 164 2.07 -0.91 -17.11
CA TRP A 164 2.12 -2.28 -17.59
C TRP A 164 1.89 -2.29 -19.10
N TRP A 165 2.94 -2.55 -19.88
CA TRP A 165 2.74 -2.78 -21.30
C TRP A 165 2.11 -4.15 -21.57
N VAL A 166 0.94 -4.16 -22.19
CA VAL A 166 0.25 -5.35 -22.64
C VAL A 166 0.33 -5.38 -24.18
N LYS A 167 1.01 -6.42 -24.70
CA LYS A 167 1.23 -6.56 -26.15
C LYS A 167 -0.08 -6.90 -26.89
N ASP A 168 -0.96 -7.67 -26.25
CA ASP A 168 -2.20 -8.14 -26.87
C ASP A 168 -3.19 -6.98 -27.03
N LYS A 169 -4.01 -7.05 -28.09
CA LYS A 169 -5.16 -6.15 -28.23
C LYS A 169 -6.16 -6.45 -27.11
N LEU A 170 -6.53 -5.45 -26.34
CA LEU A 170 -7.52 -5.56 -25.28
C LEU A 170 -8.89 -5.05 -25.75
N ASP A 171 -9.94 -5.79 -25.42
CA ASP A 171 -11.32 -5.35 -25.57
C ASP A 171 -11.71 -4.50 -24.35
N PHE A 172 -11.53 -3.18 -24.48
CA PHE A 172 -11.79 -2.22 -23.41
C PHE A 172 -13.24 -2.30 -22.89
N LYS A 173 -14.22 -2.44 -23.79
CA LYS A 173 -15.64 -2.50 -23.39
C LYS A 173 -15.96 -3.72 -22.54
N LYS A 174 -15.36 -4.89 -22.86
CA LYS A 174 -15.49 -6.07 -22.01
C LYS A 174 -14.83 -5.88 -20.65
N MET A 175 -13.64 -5.25 -20.60
CA MET A 175 -12.98 -4.94 -19.34
C MET A 175 -13.84 -4.01 -18.49
N GLU A 176 -14.38 -2.94 -19.08
CA GLU A 176 -15.22 -1.96 -18.40
C GLU A 176 -16.53 -2.59 -17.89
N SER A 177 -17.21 -3.42 -18.68
CA SER A 177 -18.38 -4.17 -18.22
C SER A 177 -18.05 -5.08 -17.04
N ALA A 178 -17.01 -5.89 -17.19
CA ALA A 178 -16.57 -6.84 -16.16
C ALA A 178 -16.10 -6.15 -14.85
N SER A 179 -15.56 -4.93 -14.93
CA SER A 179 -15.12 -4.19 -13.76
C SER A 179 -16.25 -3.88 -12.78
N LYS A 180 -17.46 -3.71 -13.27
CA LYS A 180 -18.65 -3.40 -12.45
C LYS A 180 -19.04 -4.52 -11.49
N LEU A 181 -18.63 -5.76 -11.79
CA LEU A 181 -18.89 -6.92 -10.92
C LEU A 181 -18.17 -6.84 -9.57
N PHE A 182 -17.10 -6.05 -9.46
CA PHE A 182 -16.36 -5.89 -8.22
C PHE A 182 -16.91 -4.82 -7.29
N ILE A 183 -17.86 -3.97 -7.77
CA ILE A 183 -18.44 -2.90 -6.98
C ILE A 183 -19.39 -3.48 -5.92
N GLY A 184 -19.30 -2.96 -4.71
CA GLY A 184 -20.06 -3.42 -3.55
C GLY A 184 -19.22 -4.16 -2.52
N MET A 185 -19.90 -4.75 -1.55
CA MET A 185 -19.27 -5.55 -0.50
C MET A 185 -19.12 -7.00 -0.95
N HIS A 186 -17.89 -7.45 -1.13
CA HIS A 186 -17.57 -8.81 -1.57
C HIS A 186 -16.46 -9.45 -0.75
N ASP A 187 -16.37 -10.78 -0.83
CA ASP A 187 -15.23 -11.53 -0.32
C ASP A 187 -14.15 -11.65 -1.40
N PHE A 188 -13.00 -11.04 -1.14
CA PHE A 188 -11.84 -11.03 -2.04
C PHE A 188 -10.76 -12.06 -1.67
N SER A 189 -11.13 -13.16 -1.01
CA SER A 189 -10.17 -14.21 -0.61
C SER A 189 -9.39 -14.82 -1.78
N SER A 190 -10.00 -14.94 -2.97
CA SER A 190 -9.30 -15.34 -4.21
C SER A 190 -8.33 -14.27 -4.73
N PHE A 191 -8.55 -13.02 -4.38
CA PHE A 191 -7.80 -11.86 -4.87
C PHE A 191 -6.71 -11.39 -3.90
N SER A 192 -6.43 -12.14 -2.83
CA SER A 192 -5.41 -11.80 -1.83
C SER A 192 -4.54 -12.99 -1.46
N ASP A 193 -3.34 -12.67 -0.95
CA ASP A 193 -2.49 -13.62 -0.26
C ASP A 193 -2.68 -13.54 1.28
N ASP A 194 -3.57 -12.67 1.78
CA ASP A 194 -3.93 -12.65 3.20
C ASP A 194 -4.71 -13.92 3.55
N ASP A 195 -4.43 -14.47 4.74
CA ASP A 195 -5.15 -15.63 5.23
C ASP A 195 -6.54 -15.21 5.76
N PRO A 196 -7.64 -15.78 5.21
CA PRO A 196 -9.00 -15.48 5.67
C PRO A 196 -9.26 -15.87 7.13
N GLU A 197 -8.50 -16.83 7.68
CA GLU A 197 -8.61 -17.24 9.08
C GLU A 197 -7.96 -16.21 10.03
N GLU A 198 -6.93 -15.50 9.56
CA GLU A 198 -6.27 -14.45 10.35
C GLU A 198 -6.91 -13.06 10.18
N LYS A 199 -7.49 -12.76 9.01
CA LYS A 199 -8.03 -11.45 8.67
C LYS A 199 -9.25 -11.55 7.77
N SER A 200 -10.21 -10.63 7.99
CA SER A 200 -11.34 -10.51 7.06
C SER A 200 -10.87 -10.18 5.65
N THR A 201 -11.36 -10.94 4.68
CA THR A 201 -11.15 -10.71 3.26
C THR A 201 -12.32 -9.99 2.58
N LYS A 202 -13.33 -9.58 3.38
CA LYS A 202 -14.46 -8.78 2.91
C LYS A 202 -14.06 -7.32 2.77
N VAL A 203 -14.24 -6.77 1.59
CA VAL A 203 -13.90 -5.39 1.24
C VAL A 203 -15.07 -4.73 0.53
N LEU A 204 -15.32 -3.46 0.85
CA LEU A 204 -16.24 -2.61 0.10
C LEU A 204 -15.46 -1.86 -0.97
N ILE A 205 -15.77 -2.12 -2.24
CA ILE A 205 -15.36 -1.27 -3.38
C ILE A 205 -16.51 -0.32 -3.67
N ASP A 206 -16.23 0.98 -3.54
CA ASP A 206 -17.22 2.04 -3.75
C ASP A 206 -17.43 2.32 -5.23
N ASP A 207 -16.36 2.33 -6.03
CA ASP A 207 -16.41 2.60 -7.46
C ASP A 207 -15.20 2.03 -8.22
N ILE A 208 -15.39 1.75 -9.51
CA ILE A 208 -14.34 1.46 -10.47
C ILE A 208 -14.58 2.27 -11.73
N GLN A 209 -13.66 3.17 -12.03
CA GLN A 209 -13.66 4.01 -13.23
C GLN A 209 -12.61 3.51 -14.21
N MET A 210 -12.98 3.48 -15.49
CA MET A 210 -12.05 3.11 -16.56
C MET A 210 -12.09 4.17 -17.68
N LYS A 211 -10.94 4.47 -18.25
CA LYS A 211 -10.81 5.45 -19.35
C LYS A 211 -9.70 5.03 -20.30
N GLU A 212 -9.95 5.17 -21.59
CA GLU A 212 -8.87 5.19 -22.58
C GLU A 212 -8.38 6.62 -22.81
N GLU A 213 -7.08 6.86 -22.72
CA GLU A 213 -6.46 8.14 -23.00
C GLU A 213 -5.18 7.94 -23.84
N GLY A 214 -5.28 8.19 -25.12
CA GLY A 214 -4.21 7.92 -26.07
C GLY A 214 -3.81 6.44 -26.09
N ASP A 215 -2.56 6.15 -25.78
CA ASP A 215 -2.05 4.78 -25.69
C ASP A 215 -2.26 4.13 -24.31
N LEU A 216 -2.92 4.82 -23.37
CA LEU A 216 -3.16 4.31 -22.03
C LEU A 216 -4.58 3.79 -21.84
N ILE A 217 -4.71 2.75 -21.04
CA ILE A 217 -5.94 2.38 -20.35
C ILE A 217 -5.71 2.68 -18.87
N LEU A 218 -6.54 3.53 -18.30
CA LEU A 218 -6.55 3.93 -16.90
C LEU A 218 -7.64 3.16 -16.16
N ILE A 219 -7.32 2.63 -14.98
CA ILE A 219 -8.27 1.95 -14.11
C ILE A 219 -8.11 2.55 -12.71
N ARG A 220 -9.11 3.27 -12.24
CA ARG A 220 -9.19 3.77 -10.85
C ARG A 220 -10.09 2.87 -10.04
N ILE A 221 -9.62 2.41 -8.89
CA ILE A 221 -10.38 1.59 -7.95
C ILE A 221 -10.47 2.32 -6.62
N VAL A 222 -11.69 2.56 -6.16
CA VAL A 222 -12.02 3.30 -4.94
C VAL A 222 -12.67 2.36 -3.96
N GLY A 223 -12.20 2.32 -2.72
CA GLY A 223 -12.77 1.44 -1.71
C GLY A 223 -12.33 1.75 -0.29
N SER A 224 -13.01 1.17 0.67
CA SER A 224 -12.78 1.40 2.10
C SER A 224 -11.36 1.04 2.55
N HIS A 225 -10.88 -0.10 2.11
CA HIS A 225 -9.53 -0.60 2.32
C HIS A 225 -9.19 -1.63 1.24
N PHE A 226 -7.93 -2.05 1.19
CA PHE A 226 -7.47 -3.09 0.27
C PHE A 226 -6.59 -4.09 1.01
N ILE A 227 -6.76 -5.36 0.66
CA ILE A 227 -5.96 -6.48 1.17
C ILE A 227 -4.80 -6.78 0.21
N TRP A 228 -3.86 -7.61 0.64
CA TRP A 228 -2.58 -7.80 -0.03
C TRP A 228 -2.74 -8.25 -1.50
N LYS A 229 -2.14 -7.51 -2.43
CA LYS A 229 -2.16 -7.69 -3.90
C LYS A 229 -3.53 -7.54 -4.58
N MET A 230 -4.60 -7.24 -3.85
CA MET A 230 -5.97 -7.26 -4.34
C MET A 230 -6.16 -6.43 -5.62
N VAL A 231 -5.75 -5.16 -5.61
CA VAL A 231 -5.88 -4.27 -6.78
C VAL A 231 -5.18 -4.87 -8.01
N ARG A 232 -3.96 -5.38 -7.83
CA ARG A 232 -3.18 -5.99 -8.91
C ARG A 232 -3.81 -7.26 -9.48
N ARG A 233 -4.49 -8.05 -8.64
CA ARG A 233 -5.24 -9.24 -9.08
C ARG A 233 -6.53 -8.87 -9.80
N ILE A 234 -7.25 -7.85 -9.33
CA ILE A 234 -8.43 -7.31 -10.05
C ILE A 234 -8.01 -6.83 -11.45
N VAL A 235 -6.97 -6.00 -11.54
CA VAL A 235 -6.48 -5.51 -12.84
C VAL A 235 -6.01 -6.66 -13.72
N GLY A 236 -5.30 -7.63 -13.18
CA GLY A 236 -4.82 -8.77 -13.94
C GLY A 236 -5.93 -9.60 -14.54
N ILE A 237 -7.01 -9.87 -13.79
CA ILE A 237 -8.16 -10.61 -14.31
C ILE A 237 -8.94 -9.79 -15.35
N LEU A 238 -9.06 -8.47 -15.17
CA LEU A 238 -9.66 -7.59 -16.18
C LEU A 238 -8.88 -7.63 -17.50
N VAL A 239 -7.54 -7.68 -17.46
CA VAL A 239 -6.71 -7.85 -18.65
C VAL A 239 -6.97 -9.21 -19.33
N GLU A 240 -7.14 -10.30 -18.56
CA GLU A 240 -7.49 -11.61 -19.14
C GLU A 240 -8.89 -11.60 -19.78
N VAL A 241 -9.84 -10.85 -19.23
CA VAL A 241 -11.14 -10.60 -19.87
C VAL A 241 -10.98 -9.80 -21.15
N GLY A 242 -10.17 -8.74 -21.15
CA GLY A 242 -9.87 -7.94 -22.35
C GLY A 242 -9.20 -8.76 -23.45
N ARG A 243 -8.39 -9.76 -23.10
CA ARG A 243 -7.80 -10.75 -24.02
C ARG A 243 -8.79 -11.78 -24.54
N GLY A 244 -9.99 -11.86 -23.97
CA GLY A 244 -10.97 -12.92 -24.26
C GLY A 244 -10.63 -14.29 -23.68
N LYS A 245 -9.66 -14.36 -22.73
CA LYS A 245 -9.25 -15.63 -22.08
C LYS A 245 -10.07 -15.94 -20.84
N LYS A 246 -10.70 -14.95 -20.25
CA LYS A 246 -11.61 -15.05 -19.12
C LYS A 246 -12.90 -14.30 -19.42
N SER A 247 -13.95 -14.61 -18.67
CA SER A 247 -15.28 -14.04 -18.81
C SER A 247 -15.79 -13.48 -17.48
N GLU A 248 -16.91 -12.76 -17.53
CA GLU A 248 -17.64 -12.31 -16.33
C GLU A 248 -18.05 -13.48 -15.42
N LYS A 249 -18.38 -14.64 -16.01
CA LYS A 249 -18.69 -15.87 -15.25
C LYS A 249 -17.51 -16.37 -14.45
N ASP A 250 -16.30 -16.26 -14.99
CA ASP A 250 -15.07 -16.62 -14.26
C ASP A 250 -14.86 -15.70 -13.06
N ILE A 251 -15.07 -14.39 -13.21
CA ILE A 251 -14.98 -13.42 -12.11
C ILE A 251 -15.98 -13.78 -11.01
N LEU A 252 -17.25 -13.98 -11.35
CA LEU A 252 -18.29 -14.36 -10.38
C LEU A 252 -17.94 -15.66 -9.67
N ASN A 253 -17.39 -16.64 -10.40
CA ASN A 253 -16.93 -17.89 -9.80
C ASN A 253 -15.81 -17.65 -8.79
N TYR A 254 -14.80 -16.80 -9.09
CA TYR A 254 -13.70 -16.46 -8.16
C TYR A 254 -14.14 -15.66 -6.95
N MET A 255 -15.22 -14.90 -7.05
CA MET A 255 -15.80 -14.15 -5.93
C MET A 255 -16.64 -15.04 -5.01
N ASN A 256 -17.30 -16.06 -5.57
CA ASN A 256 -18.16 -16.98 -4.82
C ASN A 256 -17.41 -18.20 -4.27
N ASN A 257 -16.31 -18.59 -4.93
CA ASN A 257 -15.53 -19.79 -4.60
C ASN A 257 -14.04 -19.42 -4.49
N LYS A 258 -13.42 -19.67 -3.34
CA LYS A 258 -11.98 -19.44 -3.16
C LYS A 258 -11.18 -20.22 -4.21
N SER A 259 -10.32 -19.50 -4.93
CA SER A 259 -9.47 -20.06 -5.99
C SER A 259 -8.07 -19.45 -5.96
N ASN A 260 -7.05 -20.28 -6.06
CA ASN A 260 -5.65 -19.86 -6.19
C ASN A 260 -5.28 -19.51 -7.65
N GLU A 261 -6.17 -19.70 -8.61
CA GLU A 261 -5.89 -19.42 -10.02
C GLU A 261 -5.65 -17.94 -10.26
N VAL A 262 -6.39 -17.07 -9.58
CA VAL A 262 -6.30 -15.60 -9.71
C VAL A 262 -4.89 -15.09 -9.45
N ALA A 263 -4.13 -15.75 -8.57
CA ALA A 263 -2.75 -15.39 -8.26
C ALA A 263 -1.83 -15.38 -9.49
N LYS A 264 -2.12 -16.23 -10.50
CA LYS A 264 -1.34 -16.33 -11.75
C LYS A 264 -1.49 -15.09 -12.63
N PHE A 265 -2.54 -14.32 -12.46
CA PHE A 265 -2.85 -13.13 -13.24
C PHE A 265 -2.45 -11.83 -12.53
N THR A 266 -1.68 -11.90 -11.44
CA THR A 266 -1.28 -10.70 -10.70
C THR A 266 -0.54 -9.70 -11.60
N ALA A 267 -1.13 -8.54 -11.83
CA ALA A 267 -0.54 -7.46 -12.62
C ALA A 267 0.78 -6.96 -11.99
N PRO A 268 1.78 -6.53 -12.78
CA PRO A 268 3.05 -6.00 -12.26
C PRO A 268 2.83 -4.74 -11.39
N PRO A 269 3.73 -4.44 -10.45
CA PRO A 269 3.58 -3.28 -9.58
C PRO A 269 3.80 -1.94 -10.31
N SER A 270 4.56 -1.94 -11.41
CA SER A 270 4.97 -0.73 -12.14
C SER A 270 3.82 0.14 -12.64
N GLY A 271 2.64 -0.44 -12.91
CA GLY A 271 1.47 0.35 -13.32
C GLY A 271 0.64 0.88 -12.16
N LEU A 272 0.92 0.50 -10.90
CA LEU A 272 0.08 0.77 -9.75
C LEU A 272 0.55 1.98 -8.94
N PHE A 273 -0.39 2.89 -8.67
CA PHE A 273 -0.20 4.07 -7.84
C PHE A 273 -1.25 4.12 -6.74
N LEU A 274 -0.84 4.34 -5.49
CA LEU A 274 -1.75 4.87 -4.49
C LEU A 274 -2.03 6.33 -4.86
N GLU A 275 -3.19 6.58 -5.45
CA GLU A 275 -3.54 7.88 -6.01
C GLU A 275 -3.88 8.89 -4.91
N LYS A 276 -4.76 8.50 -4.00
CA LYS A 276 -5.22 9.37 -2.92
C LYS A 276 -5.73 8.56 -1.73
N VAL A 277 -5.64 9.14 -0.55
CA VAL A 277 -6.29 8.65 0.68
C VAL A 277 -7.24 9.75 1.14
N LEU A 278 -8.51 9.41 1.36
CA LEU A 278 -9.56 10.36 1.74
C LEU A 278 -9.92 10.18 3.21
N TYR A 279 -10.06 11.29 3.87
CA TYR A 279 -10.56 11.42 5.24
C TYR A 279 -11.99 12.01 5.23
N GLU A 280 -12.55 12.25 6.40
CA GLU A 280 -13.88 12.83 6.54
C GLU A 280 -13.95 14.18 5.79
N GLU A 281 -15.04 14.40 5.04
CA GLU A 281 -15.30 15.57 4.20
C GLU A 281 -14.44 15.74 2.92
N GLU A 282 -13.37 14.94 2.75
CA GLU A 282 -12.57 14.99 1.53
C GLU A 282 -13.29 14.27 0.37
N LYS A 283 -13.24 14.86 -0.84
CA LYS A 283 -13.81 14.27 -2.06
C LYS A 283 -12.73 13.93 -3.08
N LEU A 284 -12.99 12.88 -3.84
CA LEU A 284 -12.20 12.56 -5.00
C LEU A 284 -12.65 13.42 -6.17
N SER A 285 -11.71 13.86 -7.00
CA SER A 285 -12.05 14.47 -8.30
C SER A 285 -12.62 13.42 -9.23
N ASP A 286 -13.67 13.78 -9.97
CA ASP A 286 -14.26 12.92 -11.00
C ASP A 286 -13.32 12.71 -12.20
N ASP A 287 -12.34 13.61 -12.39
CA ASP A 287 -11.38 13.53 -13.48
C ASP A 287 -10.41 12.37 -13.29
N LEU A 288 -10.49 11.38 -14.18
CA LEU A 288 -9.53 10.31 -14.28
C LEU A 288 -8.41 10.69 -15.25
N ASN A 289 -7.26 11.04 -14.68
CA ASN A 289 -6.06 11.46 -15.42
C ASN A 289 -4.90 10.49 -15.20
N PRO A 290 -4.01 10.33 -16.18
CA PRO A 290 -2.82 9.51 -15.99
C PRO A 290 -1.88 10.14 -14.95
N ALA A 291 -1.23 9.29 -14.13
CA ALA A 291 -0.16 9.73 -13.23
C ALA A 291 1.05 10.26 -14.03
N ILE A 292 1.38 9.57 -15.11
CA ILE A 292 2.44 9.95 -16.05
C ILE A 292 1.89 9.76 -17.47
N LYS A 293 1.97 10.82 -18.29
CA LYS A 293 1.69 10.76 -19.73
C LYS A 293 2.87 10.12 -20.46
N ILE A 294 2.59 9.21 -21.40
CA ILE A 294 3.61 8.51 -22.20
C ILE A 294 3.31 8.56 -23.71
#